data_1f7d7adbafc897a54581b2cacdf7118f
#
_entry.id   1f7d7adbafc897a54581b2cacdf7118f
#
_cell.length_a   1.000
_cell.length_b   1.000
_cell.length_c   1.000
_cell.angle_alpha   90.00
_cell.angle_beta   90.00
_cell.angle_gamma   90.00
#
_symmetry.space_group_name_H-M   'P 1'
#
loop_
_entity.id
_entity.type
_entity.pdbx_description
1 polymer ?
#
loop_
_entity_poly.entity_id
_entity_poly.type
_entity_poly.pdbx_seq_one_letter_code
_entity_poly.pdbx_strand_id
1 'polypeptide(L)'
;MMRAKEKIERLRAEIEKQLIPLIDSDYVLWDLPYHTNIGDTLIWQGEWNFLRKLPYKCLGYSSCNTCTFPKLSLDTIILLHGGGNFGDLWRDMQEFRLKVIERYPENRIIIFPQSVHYENIFLIKEDARKMAMHEKMVICARDLSSYNILRENFLNKILLLPDMAFCIDLDYLQKWSVDEKIKTLYVRRLDKEMGCELDKENFISNEIDIRDWPSLESPSLRINMYTRLISLQQKMREYKMSNRLIISLVDIMAFKKFRPLMIELGVRFISCYHLIYTTRLHVMILSVLLYKLSLIHISEPTRLQLI
;
A
#
# COMPACT_ATOMS: atom_id res chain seq x y z
N MET A 1 18.30 6.16 17.60
CA MET A 1 18.24 6.88 16.30
C MET A 1 19.19 6.30 15.26
N MET A 2 20.49 6.17 15.50
CA MET A 2 21.47 5.59 14.55
C MET A 2 21.08 4.20 14.04
N ARG A 3 20.75 3.26 14.93
CA ARG A 3 20.31 1.90 14.55
C ARG A 3 19.05 1.85 13.67
N ALA A 4 18.08 2.75 13.89
CA ALA A 4 16.87 2.81 13.07
C ALA A 4 17.16 3.29 11.64
N LYS A 5 18.03 4.31 11.49
CA LYS A 5 18.45 4.79 10.18
C LYS A 5 19.16 3.71 9.37
N GLU A 6 20.13 3.03 9.97
CA GLU A 6 20.87 1.93 9.34
C GLU A 6 19.91 0.81 8.90
N LYS A 7 18.92 0.47 9.73
CA LYS A 7 17.92 -0.54 9.39
C LYS A 7 17.05 -0.11 8.20
N ILE A 8 16.56 1.14 8.18
CA ILE A 8 15.78 1.67 7.05
C ILE A 8 16.61 1.63 5.77
N GLU A 9 17.87 2.06 5.80
CA GLU A 9 18.77 2.03 4.65
C GLU A 9 18.99 0.59 4.14
N ARG A 10 19.16 -0.39 5.04
CA ARG A 10 19.29 -1.79 4.68
C ARG A 10 18.02 -2.34 4.00
N LEU A 11 16.83 -2.01 4.53
CA LEU A 11 15.57 -2.45 3.93
C LEU A 11 15.36 -1.83 2.53
N ARG A 12 15.71 -0.56 2.35
CA ARG A 12 15.71 0.11 1.05
C ARG A 12 16.67 -0.55 0.06
N ALA A 13 17.90 -0.82 0.49
CA ALA A 13 18.90 -1.47 -0.34
C ALA A 13 18.45 -2.87 -0.81
N GLU A 14 17.73 -3.62 0.04
CA GLU A 14 17.17 -4.91 -0.34
C GLU A 14 16.08 -4.77 -1.42
N ILE A 15 15.19 -3.78 -1.29
CA ILE A 15 14.19 -3.46 -2.33
C ILE A 15 14.89 -3.08 -3.63
N GLU A 16 15.83 -2.15 -3.58
CA GLU A 16 16.55 -1.63 -4.75
C GLU A 16 17.31 -2.76 -5.47
N LYS A 17 18.02 -3.60 -4.73
CA LYS A 17 18.79 -4.74 -5.25
C LYS A 17 17.95 -5.70 -6.08
N GLN A 18 16.71 -5.95 -5.66
CA GLN A 18 15.86 -6.94 -6.31
C GLN A 18 14.93 -6.34 -7.37
N LEU A 19 14.42 -5.13 -7.19
CA LEU A 19 13.46 -4.52 -8.11
C LEU A 19 14.11 -3.75 -9.25
N ILE A 20 15.24 -3.05 -9.05
CA ILE A 20 15.88 -2.26 -10.10
C ILE A 20 16.19 -3.12 -11.35
N PRO A 21 16.75 -4.35 -11.23
CA PRO A 21 17.03 -5.17 -12.41
C PRO A 21 15.79 -5.66 -13.16
N LEU A 22 14.61 -5.55 -12.56
CA LEU A 22 13.33 -5.98 -13.15
C LEU A 22 12.58 -4.83 -13.84
N ILE A 23 12.98 -3.58 -13.58
CA ILE A 23 12.34 -2.38 -14.14
C ILE A 23 13.36 -1.72 -15.06
N ASP A 24 13.39 -2.18 -16.32
CA ASP A 24 14.37 -1.83 -17.35
C ASP A 24 13.76 -1.08 -18.53
N SER A 25 12.49 -0.61 -18.40
CA SER A 25 11.78 0.15 -19.42
C SER A 25 10.75 1.11 -18.79
N ASP A 26 10.12 1.93 -19.64
CA ASP A 26 9.00 2.79 -19.25
C ASP A 26 7.85 1.95 -18.70
N TYR A 27 7.08 2.51 -17.78
CA TYR A 27 6.10 1.75 -17.02
C TYR A 27 4.77 2.49 -16.82
N VAL A 28 3.74 1.73 -16.45
CA VAL A 28 2.50 2.21 -15.87
C VAL A 28 2.41 1.74 -14.41
N LEU A 29 1.78 2.55 -13.54
CA LEU A 29 1.57 2.22 -12.14
C LEU A 29 0.07 2.17 -11.84
N TRP A 30 -0.48 0.99 -11.65
CA TRP A 30 -1.91 0.75 -11.51
C TRP A 30 -2.28 0.14 -10.16
N ASP A 31 -3.60 0.00 -9.92
CA ASP A 31 -4.21 -0.48 -8.67
C ASP A 31 -4.01 0.49 -7.49
N LEU A 32 -3.82 1.78 -7.76
CA LEU A 32 -3.53 2.79 -6.74
C LEU A 32 -4.71 3.01 -5.77
N PRO A 33 -4.41 3.25 -4.48
CA PRO A 33 -5.39 3.31 -3.41
C PRO A 33 -6.07 4.68 -3.34
N TYR A 34 -7.12 4.90 -4.14
CA TYR A 34 -7.91 6.14 -4.08
C TYR A 34 -8.99 6.08 -2.99
N HIS A 35 -8.60 5.61 -1.81
CA HIS A 35 -9.44 5.49 -0.62
C HIS A 35 -8.74 6.04 0.62
N THR A 36 -9.46 6.12 1.74
CA THR A 36 -9.02 6.85 2.94
C THR A 36 -8.08 6.10 3.88
N ASN A 37 -7.59 4.91 3.53
CA ASN A 37 -6.57 4.23 4.32
C ASN A 37 -5.20 4.90 4.12
N ILE A 38 -4.69 5.57 5.14
CA ILE A 38 -3.37 6.21 5.11
C ILE A 38 -2.26 5.18 4.89
N GLY A 39 -2.39 3.97 5.43
CA GLY A 39 -1.39 2.91 5.26
C GLY A 39 -1.08 2.60 3.81
N ASP A 40 -2.10 2.38 2.99
CA ASP A 40 -1.92 2.10 1.57
C ASP A 40 -1.39 3.33 0.81
N THR A 41 -1.77 4.55 1.26
CA THR A 41 -1.21 5.79 0.70
C THR A 41 0.30 5.93 1.01
N LEU A 42 0.77 5.43 2.16
CA LEU A 42 2.20 5.37 2.49
C LEU A 42 2.94 4.41 1.55
N ILE A 43 2.38 3.24 1.25
CA ILE A 43 2.94 2.32 0.25
C ILE A 43 3.08 3.03 -1.10
N TRP A 44 1.99 3.64 -1.59
CA TRP A 44 2.01 4.41 -2.83
C TRP A 44 3.08 5.50 -2.86
N GLN A 45 3.25 6.24 -1.75
CA GLN A 45 4.31 7.25 -1.66
C GLN A 45 5.70 6.62 -1.74
N GLY A 46 5.91 5.47 -1.11
CA GLY A 46 7.17 4.72 -1.17
C GLY A 46 7.47 4.21 -2.57
N GLU A 47 6.48 3.61 -3.24
CA GLU A 47 6.58 3.20 -4.65
C GLU A 47 6.96 4.36 -5.55
N TRP A 48 6.27 5.50 -5.41
CA TRP A 48 6.59 6.70 -6.18
C TRP A 48 8.00 7.22 -5.91
N ASN A 49 8.45 7.25 -4.64
CA ASN A 49 9.79 7.67 -4.27
C ASN A 49 10.88 6.74 -4.81
N PHE A 50 10.61 5.43 -4.87
CA PHE A 50 11.49 4.45 -5.49
C PHE A 50 11.54 4.66 -7.02
N LEU A 51 10.39 4.68 -7.68
CA LEU A 51 10.28 4.71 -9.14
C LEU A 51 10.86 6.00 -9.75
N ARG A 52 10.69 7.16 -9.12
CA ARG A 52 11.21 8.43 -9.62
C ARG A 52 12.75 8.54 -9.65
N LYS A 53 13.45 7.60 -8.99
CA LYS A 53 14.92 7.51 -9.04
C LYS A 53 15.41 6.75 -10.27
N LEU A 54 14.53 6.00 -10.94
CA LEU A 54 14.85 5.23 -12.13
C LEU A 54 14.86 6.14 -13.37
N PRO A 55 15.65 5.81 -14.41
CA PRO A 55 15.75 6.61 -15.62
C PRO A 55 14.53 6.47 -16.56
N TYR A 56 13.52 5.71 -16.16
CA TYR A 56 12.34 5.37 -16.97
C TYR A 56 11.14 6.24 -16.62
N LYS A 57 10.23 6.42 -17.59
CA LYS A 57 9.07 7.30 -17.47
C LYS A 57 7.83 6.53 -16.99
N CYS A 58 7.08 7.15 -16.09
CA CYS A 58 5.72 6.72 -15.78
C CYS A 58 4.78 7.20 -16.91
N LEU A 59 4.31 6.29 -17.73
CA LEU A 59 3.42 6.59 -18.87
C LEU A 59 1.97 6.80 -18.44
N GLY A 60 1.59 6.31 -17.25
CA GLY A 60 0.26 6.47 -16.71
C GLY A 60 0.12 5.86 -15.33
N TYR A 61 -0.84 6.36 -14.58
CA TYR A 61 -1.18 5.84 -13.26
C TYR A 61 -2.70 5.86 -13.08
N SER A 62 -3.24 4.85 -12.37
CA SER A 62 -4.68 4.72 -12.13
C SER A 62 -4.98 3.81 -10.95
N SER A 63 -6.19 3.95 -10.41
CA SER A 63 -6.76 2.93 -9.52
C SER A 63 -7.43 1.82 -10.34
N CYS A 64 -7.85 0.74 -9.68
CA CYS A 64 -8.68 -0.30 -10.32
C CYS A 64 -9.97 0.28 -10.94
N ASN A 65 -10.52 1.36 -10.37
CA ASN A 65 -11.74 2.01 -10.82
C ASN A 65 -11.52 3.03 -11.95
N THR A 66 -10.32 3.57 -12.14
CA THR A 66 -10.01 4.55 -13.18
C THR A 66 -9.23 3.95 -14.35
N CYS A 67 -8.66 2.76 -14.21
CA CYS A 67 -7.93 2.09 -15.27
C CYS A 67 -8.81 1.81 -16.49
N THR A 68 -8.41 2.34 -17.64
CA THR A 68 -9.12 2.19 -18.93
C THR A 68 -8.56 1.08 -19.81
N PHE A 69 -7.56 0.36 -19.31
CA PHE A 69 -6.84 -0.68 -20.05
C PHE A 69 -6.35 -0.20 -21.44
N PRO A 70 -5.52 0.85 -21.49
CA PRO A 70 -5.05 1.41 -22.76
C PRO A 70 -4.17 0.42 -23.51
N LYS A 71 -4.06 0.58 -24.82
CA LYS A 71 -3.05 -0.17 -25.60
C LYS A 71 -1.65 0.27 -25.15
N LEU A 72 -0.83 -0.69 -24.76
CA LEU A 72 0.56 -0.48 -24.33
C LEU A 72 1.53 -1.04 -25.39
N SER A 73 2.74 -0.49 -25.46
CA SER A 73 3.86 -1.16 -26.12
C SER A 73 4.24 -2.42 -25.35
N LEU A 74 4.74 -3.43 -26.04
CA LEU A 74 5.16 -4.71 -25.45
C LEU A 74 6.30 -4.52 -24.42
N ASP A 75 7.12 -3.49 -24.60
CA ASP A 75 8.21 -3.16 -23.67
C ASP A 75 7.73 -2.43 -22.39
N THR A 76 6.50 -1.92 -22.41
CA THR A 76 5.96 -1.21 -21.23
C THR A 76 5.75 -2.18 -20.06
N ILE A 77 6.33 -1.86 -18.91
CA ILE A 77 6.17 -2.66 -17.69
C ILE A 77 4.91 -2.23 -16.96
N ILE A 78 4.12 -3.19 -16.50
CA ILE A 78 2.94 -2.94 -15.68
C ILE A 78 3.32 -3.20 -14.23
N LEU A 79 3.30 -2.13 -13.42
CA LEU A 79 3.52 -2.18 -12.00
C LEU A 79 2.18 -2.12 -11.27
N LEU A 80 1.88 -3.10 -10.45
CA LEU A 80 0.67 -3.16 -9.63
C LEU A 80 0.99 -2.84 -8.18
N HIS A 81 0.21 -1.94 -7.60
CA HIS A 81 0.37 -1.45 -6.24
C HIS A 81 0.47 -2.59 -5.21
N GLY A 82 1.34 -2.40 -4.21
CA GLY A 82 1.50 -3.29 -3.07
C GLY A 82 0.36 -3.19 -2.05
N GLY A 83 0.53 -3.83 -0.90
CA GLY A 83 -0.44 -3.69 0.20
C GLY A 83 -0.92 -4.98 0.83
N GLY A 84 -2.16 -5.01 1.30
CA GLY A 84 -2.75 -6.16 1.99
C GLY A 84 -4.01 -6.70 1.31
N ASN A 85 -4.13 -6.51 0.00
CA ASN A 85 -5.35 -6.80 -0.74
C ASN A 85 -5.19 -7.92 -1.80
N PHE A 86 -4.16 -8.77 -1.66
CA PHE A 86 -3.98 -9.94 -2.51
C PHE A 86 -4.74 -11.14 -1.94
N GLY A 87 -5.68 -11.68 -2.73
CA GLY A 87 -6.47 -12.86 -2.37
C GLY A 87 -7.97 -12.62 -2.37
N ASP A 88 -8.69 -13.21 -1.41
CA ASP A 88 -10.15 -13.22 -1.39
C ASP A 88 -10.79 -12.23 -0.40
N LEU A 89 -10.04 -11.68 0.54
CA LEU A 89 -10.56 -10.67 1.49
C LEU A 89 -11.04 -9.40 0.77
N TRP A 90 -10.32 -8.98 -0.28
CA TRP A 90 -10.63 -7.83 -1.14
C TRP A 90 -10.73 -8.29 -2.59
N ARG A 91 -11.73 -9.14 -2.86
CA ARG A 91 -11.86 -9.86 -4.14
C ARG A 91 -11.87 -8.95 -5.36
N ASP A 92 -12.51 -7.80 -5.30
CA ASP A 92 -12.58 -6.84 -6.43
C ASP A 92 -11.18 -6.39 -6.89
N MET A 93 -10.24 -6.20 -5.94
CA MET A 93 -8.86 -5.83 -6.25
C MET A 93 -8.11 -6.99 -6.92
N GLN A 94 -8.33 -8.21 -6.43
CA GLN A 94 -7.74 -9.39 -7.04
C GLN A 94 -8.30 -9.64 -8.44
N GLU A 95 -9.58 -9.46 -8.65
CA GLU A 95 -10.19 -9.56 -10.00
C GLU A 95 -9.66 -8.51 -10.97
N PHE A 96 -9.38 -7.30 -10.48
CA PHE A 96 -8.71 -6.30 -11.31
C PHE A 96 -7.32 -6.79 -11.78
N ARG A 97 -6.51 -7.38 -10.89
CA ARG A 97 -5.21 -7.96 -11.25
C ARG A 97 -5.34 -9.07 -12.28
N LEU A 98 -6.30 -9.98 -12.09
CA LEU A 98 -6.57 -11.05 -13.05
C LEU A 98 -6.97 -10.50 -14.43
N LYS A 99 -7.77 -9.43 -14.49
CA LYS A 99 -8.10 -8.73 -15.75
C LYS A 99 -6.88 -8.08 -16.40
N VAL A 100 -5.95 -7.53 -15.62
CA VAL A 100 -4.69 -6.98 -16.15
C VAL A 100 -3.88 -8.10 -16.80
N ILE A 101 -3.71 -9.22 -16.10
CA ILE A 101 -2.94 -10.39 -16.57
C ILE A 101 -3.52 -10.93 -17.89
N GLU A 102 -4.84 -11.06 -17.97
CA GLU A 102 -5.52 -11.53 -19.17
C GLU A 102 -5.35 -10.58 -20.37
N ARG A 103 -5.40 -9.27 -20.12
CA ARG A 103 -5.33 -8.26 -21.17
C ARG A 103 -3.93 -7.95 -21.69
N TYR A 104 -2.91 -8.24 -20.90
CA TYR A 104 -1.52 -7.90 -21.22
C TYR A 104 -0.58 -9.12 -21.09
N PRO A 105 -0.87 -10.21 -21.82
CA PRO A 105 -0.14 -11.48 -21.64
C PRO A 105 1.34 -11.39 -21.97
N GLU A 106 1.74 -10.42 -22.80
CA GLU A 106 3.12 -10.26 -23.26
C GLU A 106 3.93 -9.20 -22.50
N ASN A 107 3.26 -8.29 -21.78
CA ASN A 107 3.93 -7.26 -21.01
C ASN A 107 4.51 -7.85 -19.72
N ARG A 108 5.66 -7.36 -19.27
CA ARG A 108 6.14 -7.70 -17.92
C ARG A 108 5.22 -7.09 -16.87
N ILE A 109 4.78 -7.91 -15.92
CA ILE A 109 3.95 -7.49 -14.79
C ILE A 109 4.72 -7.71 -13.50
N ILE A 110 4.79 -6.68 -12.66
CA ILE A 110 5.37 -6.78 -11.32
C ILE A 110 4.31 -6.34 -10.31
N ILE A 111 3.94 -7.25 -9.41
CA ILE A 111 3.08 -6.93 -8.27
C ILE A 111 4.00 -6.58 -7.12
N PHE A 112 3.92 -5.32 -6.64
CA PHE A 112 4.71 -4.85 -5.51
C PHE A 112 4.37 -5.59 -4.21
N PRO A 113 5.21 -5.51 -3.17
CA PRO A 113 5.10 -6.32 -1.96
C PRO A 113 3.71 -6.34 -1.32
N GLN A 114 3.13 -7.54 -1.24
CA GLN A 114 1.77 -7.81 -0.76
C GLN A 114 1.77 -8.66 0.52
N SER A 115 0.78 -8.44 1.38
CA SER A 115 0.27 -9.50 2.25
C SER A 115 -0.84 -10.27 1.54
N VAL A 116 -0.81 -11.58 1.69
CA VAL A 116 -1.69 -12.52 0.99
C VAL A 116 -2.66 -13.16 1.99
N HIS A 117 -3.94 -13.15 1.64
CA HIS A 117 -4.97 -13.79 2.46
C HIS A 117 -5.96 -14.55 1.58
N TYR A 118 -6.13 -15.83 1.87
CA TYR A 118 -7.15 -16.68 1.27
C TYR A 118 -7.83 -17.53 2.35
N GLU A 119 -9.14 -17.41 2.45
CA GLU A 119 -9.99 -18.32 3.22
C GLU A 119 -10.50 -19.48 2.35
N ASN A 120 -10.74 -19.20 1.06
CA ASN A 120 -11.28 -20.16 0.13
C ASN A 120 -10.19 -20.83 -0.70
N ILE A 121 -9.96 -22.13 -0.44
CA ILE A 121 -8.97 -22.95 -1.14
C ILE A 121 -9.25 -23.10 -2.66
N PHE A 122 -10.49 -22.97 -3.10
CA PHE A 122 -10.82 -23.02 -4.52
C PHE A 122 -10.39 -21.73 -5.22
N LEU A 123 -10.55 -20.57 -4.58
CA LEU A 123 -10.14 -19.28 -5.14
C LEU A 123 -8.62 -19.17 -5.29
N ILE A 124 -7.83 -19.64 -4.31
CA ILE A 124 -6.37 -19.62 -4.46
C ILE A 124 -5.90 -20.49 -5.62
N LYS A 125 -6.50 -21.69 -5.80
CA LYS A 125 -6.16 -22.58 -6.92
C LYS A 125 -6.57 -21.98 -8.27
N GLU A 126 -7.73 -21.33 -8.34
CA GLU A 126 -8.19 -20.66 -9.56
C GLU A 126 -7.28 -19.49 -9.94
N ASP A 127 -6.97 -18.63 -8.99
CA ASP A 127 -6.09 -17.47 -9.18
C ASP A 127 -4.69 -17.92 -9.58
N ALA A 128 -4.13 -18.91 -8.90
CA ALA A 128 -2.82 -19.46 -9.20
C ALA A 128 -2.77 -20.04 -10.63
N ARG A 129 -3.81 -20.77 -11.06
CA ARG A 129 -3.91 -21.31 -12.42
C ARG A 129 -3.95 -20.19 -13.47
N LYS A 130 -4.74 -19.14 -13.24
CA LYS A 130 -4.80 -17.98 -14.15
C LYS A 130 -3.48 -17.23 -14.24
N MET A 131 -2.84 -17.02 -13.08
CA MET A 131 -1.57 -16.29 -13.00
C MET A 131 -0.40 -17.09 -13.58
N ALA A 132 -0.41 -18.44 -13.47
CA ALA A 132 0.60 -19.30 -14.04
C ALA A 132 0.71 -19.21 -15.58
N MET A 133 -0.36 -18.77 -16.25
CA MET A 133 -0.35 -18.59 -17.70
C MET A 133 0.47 -17.35 -18.15
N HIS A 134 0.90 -16.52 -17.21
CA HIS A 134 1.67 -15.31 -17.50
C HIS A 134 3.15 -15.50 -17.14
N GLU A 135 3.99 -15.78 -18.14
CA GLU A 135 5.40 -16.14 -17.95
C GLU A 135 6.29 -15.00 -17.44
N LYS A 136 5.94 -13.73 -17.81
CA LYS A 136 6.73 -12.54 -17.46
C LYS A 136 6.25 -11.85 -16.19
N MET A 137 5.55 -12.57 -15.29
CA MET A 137 5.01 -11.99 -14.06
C MET A 137 5.89 -12.29 -12.86
N VAL A 138 6.08 -11.28 -12.02
CA VAL A 138 6.75 -11.37 -10.71
C VAL A 138 5.78 -10.92 -9.62
N ILE A 139 5.64 -11.71 -8.58
CA ILE A 139 4.82 -11.39 -7.41
C ILE A 139 5.74 -11.19 -6.22
N CYS A 140 5.62 -10.06 -5.53
CA CYS A 140 6.40 -9.78 -4.34
C CYS A 140 5.52 -9.94 -3.09
N ALA A 141 6.02 -10.67 -2.09
CA ALA A 141 5.45 -10.75 -0.74
C ALA A 141 6.23 -9.82 0.20
N ARG A 142 5.56 -9.23 1.20
CA ARG A 142 6.21 -8.39 2.21
C ARG A 142 6.40 -9.05 3.57
N ASP A 143 5.90 -10.27 3.74
CA ASP A 143 6.02 -11.06 4.96
C ASP A 143 6.16 -12.56 4.63
N LEU A 144 6.73 -13.32 5.57
CA LEU A 144 7.03 -14.75 5.37
C LEU A 144 5.78 -15.61 5.20
N SER A 145 4.69 -15.30 5.90
CA SER A 145 3.44 -16.06 5.76
C SER A 145 2.91 -15.94 4.33
N SER A 146 2.85 -14.72 3.82
CA SER A 146 2.45 -14.43 2.44
C SER A 146 3.39 -15.06 1.41
N TYR A 147 4.70 -14.99 1.67
CA TYR A 147 5.70 -15.62 0.81
C TYR A 147 5.51 -17.14 0.73
N ASN A 148 5.28 -17.81 1.86
CA ASN A 148 5.06 -19.25 1.91
C ASN A 148 3.78 -19.63 1.16
N ILE A 149 2.66 -18.93 1.39
CA ILE A 149 1.40 -19.14 0.67
C ILE A 149 1.62 -19.04 -0.84
N LEU A 150 2.33 -18.01 -1.30
CA LEU A 150 2.62 -17.83 -2.72
C LEU A 150 3.52 -18.95 -3.27
N ARG A 151 4.58 -19.31 -2.57
CA ARG A 151 5.52 -20.36 -2.99
C ARG A 151 4.89 -21.75 -3.08
N GLU A 152 3.92 -22.02 -2.22
CA GLU A 152 3.22 -23.31 -2.18
C GLU A 152 2.16 -23.43 -3.29
N ASN A 153 1.58 -22.32 -3.73
CA ASN A 153 0.41 -22.35 -4.61
C ASN A 153 0.64 -21.77 -6.02
N PHE A 154 1.60 -20.85 -6.20
CA PHE A 154 1.82 -20.12 -7.46
C PHE A 154 3.11 -20.55 -8.15
N LEU A 155 3.08 -20.73 -9.47
CA LEU A 155 4.24 -21.11 -10.28
C LEU A 155 5.09 -19.93 -10.73
N ASN A 156 4.59 -18.71 -10.56
CA ASN A 156 5.26 -17.47 -10.95
C ASN A 156 6.54 -17.24 -10.13
N LYS A 157 7.39 -16.33 -10.59
CA LYS A 157 8.54 -15.87 -9.82
C LYS A 157 8.07 -15.11 -8.57
N ILE A 158 8.39 -15.63 -7.37
CA ILE A 158 8.02 -15.02 -6.09
C ILE A 158 9.26 -14.42 -5.44
N LEU A 159 9.16 -13.17 -4.98
CA LEU A 159 10.18 -12.47 -4.22
C LEU A 159 9.67 -12.14 -2.82
N LEU A 160 10.57 -12.19 -1.83
CA LEU A 160 10.31 -11.70 -0.49
C LEU A 160 11.04 -10.36 -0.33
N LEU A 161 10.30 -9.27 -0.14
CA LEU A 161 10.81 -7.90 -0.10
C LEU A 161 10.20 -7.13 1.06
N PRO A 162 10.91 -6.16 1.64
CA PRO A 162 10.31 -5.24 2.59
C PRO A 162 9.14 -4.46 1.97
N ASP A 163 8.27 -3.92 2.84
CA ASP A 163 7.17 -3.05 2.42
C ASP A 163 7.69 -1.78 1.73
N MET A 164 7.04 -1.39 0.63
CA MET A 164 7.46 -0.23 -0.17
C MET A 164 7.40 1.09 0.60
N ALA A 165 6.64 1.20 1.67
CA ALA A 165 6.61 2.40 2.51
C ALA A 165 7.99 2.74 3.10
N PHE A 166 8.91 1.79 3.25
CA PHE A 166 10.29 2.09 3.64
C PHE A 166 11.06 2.92 2.61
N CYS A 167 10.62 2.99 1.37
CA CYS A 167 11.22 3.83 0.33
C CYS A 167 10.80 5.30 0.40
N ILE A 168 9.92 5.69 1.32
CA ILE A 168 9.51 7.10 1.47
C ILE A 168 10.72 7.97 1.83
N ASP A 169 10.85 9.08 1.13
CA ASP A 169 11.85 10.10 1.41
C ASP A 169 11.61 10.71 2.79
N LEU A 170 12.60 10.62 3.69
CA LEU A 170 12.47 11.09 5.06
C LEU A 170 12.32 12.61 5.14
N ASP A 171 13.01 13.36 4.27
CA ASP A 171 12.91 14.83 4.22
C ASP A 171 11.49 15.25 3.80
N TYR A 172 10.83 14.45 2.96
CA TYR A 172 9.44 14.68 2.61
C TYR A 172 8.49 14.52 3.81
N LEU A 173 8.73 13.53 4.67
CA LEU A 173 7.91 13.33 5.87
C LEU A 173 8.17 14.44 6.91
N GLN A 174 9.42 14.87 7.07
CA GLN A 174 9.78 15.90 8.05
C GLN A 174 9.05 17.22 7.82
N LYS A 175 8.69 17.57 6.59
CA LYS A 175 7.90 18.79 6.28
C LYS A 175 6.58 18.87 7.03
N TRP A 176 6.01 17.73 7.40
CA TRP A 176 4.69 17.62 8.01
C TRP A 176 4.74 17.26 9.49
N SER A 177 5.95 17.00 10.03
CA SER A 177 6.12 16.73 11.45
C SER A 177 5.74 17.95 12.28
N VAL A 178 5.12 17.70 13.43
CA VAL A 178 4.72 18.72 14.40
C VAL A 178 5.35 18.42 15.74
N ASP A 179 5.34 19.42 16.64
CA ASP A 179 5.89 19.28 17.97
C ASP A 179 5.20 18.18 18.76
N GLU A 180 6.01 17.45 19.50
CA GLU A 180 5.60 16.30 20.28
C GLU A 180 4.85 16.73 21.54
N LYS A 181 3.74 16.06 21.82
CA LYS A 181 3.03 16.12 23.10
C LYS A 181 3.49 14.94 23.96
N ILE A 182 3.64 15.14 25.27
CA ILE A 182 3.95 14.08 26.21
C ILE A 182 2.68 13.23 26.42
N LYS A 183 2.31 12.45 25.42
CA LYS A 183 1.16 11.54 25.45
C LYS A 183 1.47 10.26 24.70
N THR A 184 0.81 9.19 25.13
CA THR A 184 0.83 7.89 24.48
C THR A 184 -0.36 7.76 23.53
N LEU A 185 -0.12 7.23 22.33
CA LEU A 185 -1.16 6.88 21.38
C LEU A 185 -1.30 5.37 21.28
N TYR A 186 -2.52 4.87 21.39
CA TYR A 186 -2.85 3.51 20.99
C TYR A 186 -3.67 3.53 19.70
N VAL A 187 -3.06 3.16 18.58
CA VAL A 187 -3.79 3.04 17.31
C VAL A 187 -4.37 1.64 17.19
N ARG A 188 -5.69 1.57 17.37
CA ARG A 188 -6.46 0.35 17.30
C ARG A 188 -7.16 0.22 15.96
N ARG A 189 -6.97 -0.92 15.30
CA ARG A 189 -7.70 -1.25 14.08
C ARG A 189 -9.16 -1.59 14.38
N LEU A 190 -10.10 -1.04 13.59
CA LEU A 190 -11.54 -1.25 13.76
C LEU A 190 -12.21 -1.92 12.54
N ASP A 191 -11.43 -2.32 11.54
CA ASP A 191 -11.93 -2.91 10.28
C ASP A 191 -11.91 -4.46 10.30
N LYS A 192 -12.33 -5.06 9.18
CA LYS A 192 -12.44 -6.53 8.99
C LYS A 192 -11.13 -7.31 9.19
N GLU A 193 -9.99 -6.65 9.16
CA GLU A 193 -8.68 -7.27 9.41
C GLU A 193 -8.31 -7.26 10.90
N MET A 194 -9.26 -7.01 11.80
CA MET A 194 -9.04 -7.00 13.25
C MET A 194 -8.83 -8.43 13.73
N GLY A 195 -7.62 -8.75 14.17
CA GLY A 195 -7.32 -9.93 14.99
C GLY A 195 -7.81 -9.76 16.43
N CYS A 196 -7.56 -10.74 17.31
CA CYS A 196 -8.01 -10.79 18.70
C CYS A 196 -8.04 -9.45 19.44
N GLU A 197 -9.11 -9.23 20.20
CA GLU A 197 -9.24 -8.08 21.12
C GLU A 197 -8.16 -8.14 22.22
N LEU A 198 -7.41 -7.07 22.35
CA LEU A 198 -6.66 -6.83 23.58
C LEU A 198 -7.65 -6.36 24.64
N ASP A 199 -7.55 -6.95 25.83
CA ASP A 199 -8.38 -6.60 26.99
C ASP A 199 -8.33 -5.08 27.24
N LYS A 200 -9.49 -4.44 27.18
CA LYS A 200 -9.66 -3.01 27.43
C LYS A 200 -9.18 -2.57 28.83
N GLU A 201 -9.09 -3.51 29.77
CA GLU A 201 -8.82 -3.24 31.16
C GLU A 201 -7.37 -2.81 31.47
N ASN A 202 -6.43 -3.11 30.55
CA ASN A 202 -5.01 -2.83 30.79
C ASN A 202 -4.54 -1.42 30.34
N PHE A 203 -5.40 -0.59 29.74
CA PHE A 203 -5.00 0.69 29.14
C PHE A 203 -5.84 1.89 29.59
N ILE A 204 -6.49 1.82 30.75
CA ILE A 204 -7.27 2.94 31.30
C ILE A 204 -6.34 3.87 32.09
N SER A 205 -5.65 4.79 31.39
CA SER A 205 -5.09 5.98 32.02
C SER A 205 -5.50 7.21 31.20
N ASN A 206 -5.72 8.35 31.86
CA ASN A 206 -6.01 9.65 31.20
C ASN A 206 -4.87 10.15 30.29
N GLU A 207 -3.77 9.41 30.21
CA GLU A 207 -2.58 9.73 29.43
C GLU A 207 -2.49 9.00 28.09
N ILE A 208 -3.47 8.11 27.77
CA ILE A 208 -3.47 7.31 26.55
C ILE A 208 -4.65 7.72 25.67
N ASP A 209 -4.35 8.21 24.48
CA ASP A 209 -5.34 8.46 23.43
C ASP A 209 -5.56 7.17 22.62
N ILE A 210 -6.78 6.63 22.60
CA ILE A 210 -7.14 5.44 21.80
C ILE A 210 -7.83 5.93 20.53
N ARG A 211 -7.21 5.71 19.37
CA ARG A 211 -7.63 6.25 18.07
C ARG A 211 -7.42 5.23 16.95
N ASP A 212 -8.03 5.49 15.81
CA ASP A 212 -7.63 4.93 14.52
C ASP A 212 -7.07 6.05 13.62
N TRP A 213 -6.79 5.76 12.36
CA TRP A 213 -6.37 6.78 11.40
C TRP A 213 -7.38 7.93 11.36
N PRO A 214 -6.97 9.19 11.45
CA PRO A 214 -7.88 10.33 11.43
C PRO A 214 -8.75 10.41 10.18
N SER A 215 -8.26 9.87 9.07
CA SER A 215 -8.99 9.77 7.80
C SER A 215 -10.17 8.79 7.84
N LEU A 216 -10.17 7.85 8.79
CA LEU A 216 -11.25 6.88 8.99
C LEU A 216 -12.23 7.35 10.08
N GLU A 217 -11.72 7.99 11.15
CA GLU A 217 -12.56 8.43 12.28
C GLU A 217 -13.29 9.75 11.98
N SER A 218 -12.57 10.74 11.45
CA SER A 218 -13.07 12.11 11.29
C SER A 218 -12.46 12.76 10.04
N PRO A 219 -12.83 12.31 8.83
CA PRO A 219 -12.25 12.84 7.61
C PRO A 219 -12.60 14.33 7.44
N SER A 220 -11.58 15.13 7.14
CA SER A 220 -11.76 16.56 6.89
C SER A 220 -12.67 16.83 5.68
N LEU A 221 -13.23 18.06 5.59
CA LEU A 221 -14.05 18.48 4.44
C LEU A 221 -13.33 18.25 3.10
N ARG A 222 -12.00 18.47 3.05
CA ARG A 222 -11.19 18.26 1.84
C ARG A 222 -11.13 16.77 1.47
N ILE A 223 -10.92 15.89 2.44
CA ILE A 223 -10.93 14.43 2.20
C ILE A 223 -12.30 14.02 1.69
N ASN A 224 -13.37 14.45 2.35
CA ASN A 224 -14.75 14.15 1.94
C ASN A 224 -15.06 14.65 0.52
N MET A 225 -14.56 15.81 0.13
CA MET A 225 -14.70 16.31 -1.24
C MET A 225 -14.01 15.40 -2.25
N TYR A 226 -12.75 15.01 -1.99
CA TYR A 226 -12.01 14.14 -2.89
C TYR A 226 -12.62 12.75 -3.00
N THR A 227 -13.03 12.15 -1.89
CA THR A 227 -13.69 10.83 -1.90
C THR A 227 -15.03 10.85 -2.63
N ARG A 228 -15.81 11.93 -2.50
CA ARG A 228 -17.04 12.12 -3.28
C ARG A 228 -16.78 12.21 -4.78
N LEU A 229 -15.74 12.92 -5.21
CA LEU A 229 -15.37 13.01 -6.62
C LEU A 229 -14.93 11.65 -7.18
N ILE A 230 -14.12 10.90 -6.43
CA ILE A 230 -13.71 9.54 -6.78
C ILE A 230 -14.94 8.63 -6.89
N SER A 231 -15.84 8.66 -5.90
CA SER A 231 -17.06 7.85 -5.89
C SER A 231 -18.03 8.22 -7.03
N LEU A 232 -18.13 9.51 -7.36
CA LEU A 232 -18.94 9.95 -8.49
C LEU A 232 -18.40 9.40 -9.80
N GLN A 233 -17.08 9.48 -10.01
CA GLN A 233 -16.43 8.91 -11.20
C GLN A 233 -16.67 7.39 -11.29
N GLN A 234 -16.58 6.66 -10.17
CA GLN A 234 -16.85 5.23 -10.12
C GLN A 234 -18.31 4.93 -10.56
N LYS A 235 -19.29 5.64 -10.02
CA LYS A 235 -20.71 5.51 -10.44
C LYS A 235 -20.89 5.84 -11.91
N MET A 236 -20.29 6.91 -12.42
CA MET A 236 -20.36 7.25 -13.85
C MET A 236 -19.81 6.12 -14.73
N ARG A 237 -18.76 5.42 -14.28
CA ARG A 237 -18.22 4.26 -14.99
C ARG A 237 -19.21 3.08 -15.00
N GLU A 238 -19.84 2.77 -13.89
CA GLU A 238 -20.86 1.72 -13.76
C GLU A 238 -22.01 1.97 -14.75
N TYR A 239 -22.44 3.23 -14.89
CA TYR A 239 -23.49 3.63 -15.85
C TYR A 239 -22.98 3.87 -17.28
N LYS A 240 -21.70 3.51 -17.60
CA LYS A 240 -21.08 3.72 -18.92
C LYS A 240 -21.04 5.19 -19.39
N MET A 241 -21.18 6.13 -18.46
CA MET A 241 -21.14 7.59 -18.73
C MET A 241 -19.76 8.17 -18.52
N SER A 242 -18.77 7.36 -18.24
CA SER A 242 -17.41 7.83 -17.90
C SER A 242 -16.69 8.36 -19.15
N ASN A 243 -16.18 9.60 -19.04
CA ASN A 243 -15.36 10.23 -20.07
C ASN A 243 -13.88 10.14 -19.69
N ARG A 244 -13.01 9.90 -20.68
CA ARG A 244 -11.54 9.83 -20.47
C ARG A 244 -10.97 11.09 -19.82
N LEU A 245 -11.51 12.27 -20.11
CA LEU A 245 -11.08 13.53 -19.50
C LEU A 245 -11.38 13.56 -17.99
N ILE A 246 -12.57 13.11 -17.59
CA ILE A 246 -12.95 13.05 -16.16
C ILE A 246 -12.08 12.06 -15.43
N ILE A 247 -11.82 10.88 -16.01
CA ILE A 247 -10.93 9.87 -15.45
C ILE A 247 -9.55 10.47 -15.23
N SER A 248 -8.97 11.10 -16.25
CA SER A 248 -7.64 11.72 -16.16
C SER A 248 -7.58 12.82 -15.10
N LEU A 249 -8.63 13.64 -14.97
CA LEU A 249 -8.71 14.66 -13.93
C LEU A 249 -8.75 14.05 -12.51
N VAL A 250 -9.49 12.96 -12.33
CA VAL A 250 -9.54 12.25 -11.05
C VAL A 250 -8.17 11.65 -10.72
N ASP A 251 -7.49 11.02 -11.69
CA ASP A 251 -6.16 10.47 -11.49
C ASP A 251 -5.14 11.56 -11.12
N ILE A 252 -5.15 12.69 -11.84
CA ILE A 252 -4.27 13.83 -11.55
C ILE A 252 -4.56 14.41 -10.16
N MET A 253 -5.83 14.56 -9.81
CA MET A 253 -6.25 15.05 -8.49
C MET A 253 -5.82 14.09 -7.39
N ALA A 254 -6.02 12.79 -7.56
CA ALA A 254 -5.62 11.77 -6.60
C ALA A 254 -4.09 11.80 -6.40
N PHE A 255 -3.33 11.86 -7.48
CA PHE A 255 -1.88 11.89 -7.43
C PHE A 255 -1.31 13.17 -6.82
N LYS A 256 -1.80 14.35 -7.26
CA LYS A 256 -1.21 15.65 -6.88
C LYS A 256 -1.78 16.28 -5.62
N LYS A 257 -2.98 15.89 -5.20
CA LYS A 257 -3.69 16.55 -4.10
C LYS A 257 -4.11 15.58 -3.00
N PHE A 258 -4.80 14.50 -3.35
CA PHE A 258 -5.31 13.55 -2.36
C PHE A 258 -4.18 12.80 -1.66
N ARG A 259 -3.24 12.18 -2.40
CA ARG A 259 -2.10 11.48 -1.82
C ARG A 259 -1.29 12.36 -0.85
N PRO A 260 -0.80 13.57 -1.23
CA PRO A 260 -0.06 14.42 -0.29
C PRO A 260 -0.85 14.80 0.96
N LEU A 261 -2.16 15.06 0.81
CA LEU A 261 -3.04 15.36 1.94
C LEU A 261 -3.14 14.19 2.93
N MET A 262 -3.26 12.96 2.43
CA MET A 262 -3.31 11.75 3.25
C MET A 262 -1.98 11.53 4.00
N ILE A 263 -0.84 11.74 3.32
CA ILE A 263 0.48 11.64 3.95
C ILE A 263 0.65 12.70 5.03
N GLU A 264 0.33 13.98 4.72
CA GLU A 264 0.37 15.06 5.69
C GLU A 264 -0.43 14.70 6.95
N LEU A 265 -1.67 14.22 6.77
CA LEU A 265 -2.55 13.85 7.87
C LEU A 265 -1.94 12.75 8.74
N GLY A 266 -1.40 11.70 8.11
CA GLY A 266 -0.75 10.59 8.82
C GLY A 266 0.49 11.03 9.59
N VAL A 267 1.35 11.83 8.96
CA VAL A 267 2.58 12.33 9.59
C VAL A 267 2.24 13.23 10.78
N ARG A 268 1.35 14.22 10.61
CA ARG A 268 0.92 15.10 11.71
C ARG A 268 0.33 14.31 12.87
N PHE A 269 -0.48 13.31 12.57
CA PHE A 269 -1.11 12.46 13.58
C PHE A 269 -0.07 11.70 14.39
N ILE A 270 0.86 11.00 13.74
CA ILE A 270 1.87 10.19 14.43
C ILE A 270 2.93 11.06 15.10
N SER A 271 3.38 12.14 14.46
CA SER A 271 4.49 12.95 14.98
C SER A 271 4.15 13.67 16.29
N CYS A 272 2.89 13.96 16.58
CA CYS A 272 2.51 14.66 17.81
C CYS A 272 2.52 13.78 19.08
N TYR A 273 2.79 12.47 18.98
CA TYR A 273 2.86 11.58 20.14
C TYR A 273 4.30 11.13 20.44
N HIS A 274 4.57 10.92 21.74
CA HIS A 274 5.87 10.45 22.22
C HIS A 274 6.02 8.94 22.08
N LEU A 275 5.01 8.19 22.51
CA LEU A 275 5.00 6.73 22.49
C LEU A 275 3.76 6.23 21.72
N ILE A 276 3.95 5.22 20.89
CA ILE A 276 2.90 4.69 20.03
C ILE A 276 2.77 3.19 20.22
N TYR A 277 1.58 2.74 20.63
CA TYR A 277 1.17 1.36 20.55
C TYR A 277 0.26 1.18 19.33
N THR A 278 0.37 0.07 18.62
CA THR A 278 -0.47 -0.12 17.44
C THR A 278 -0.71 -1.57 17.07
N THR A 279 -1.88 -1.83 16.48
CA THR A 279 -2.20 -3.06 15.75
C THR A 279 -2.10 -2.89 14.23
N ARG A 280 -1.75 -1.67 13.75
CA ARG A 280 -1.62 -1.36 12.33
C ARG A 280 -0.15 -1.35 11.90
N LEU A 281 0.18 -2.20 10.90
CA LEU A 281 1.53 -2.29 10.34
C LEU A 281 2.07 -0.92 9.90
N HIS A 282 1.30 -0.14 9.15
CA HIS A 282 1.78 1.12 8.60
C HIS A 282 1.88 2.26 9.62
N VAL A 283 1.19 2.17 10.75
CA VAL A 283 1.43 3.06 11.90
C VAL A 283 2.82 2.80 12.45
N MET A 284 3.19 1.53 12.61
CA MET A 284 4.52 1.16 13.06
C MET A 284 5.59 1.58 12.04
N ILE A 285 5.40 1.30 10.75
CA ILE A 285 6.37 1.72 9.71
C ILE A 285 6.56 3.23 9.72
N LEU A 286 5.46 4.01 9.75
CA LEU A 286 5.54 5.48 9.79
C LEU A 286 6.23 5.97 11.07
N SER A 287 5.97 5.34 12.22
CA SER A 287 6.65 5.66 13.48
C SER A 287 8.15 5.43 13.37
N VAL A 288 8.59 4.32 12.77
CA VAL A 288 10.01 4.02 12.53
C VAL A 288 10.63 5.06 11.59
N LEU A 289 9.94 5.45 10.51
CA LEU A 289 10.41 6.47 9.56
C LEU A 289 10.51 7.87 10.20
N LEU A 290 9.67 8.16 11.19
CA LEU A 290 9.69 9.41 11.96
C LEU A 290 10.59 9.33 13.21
N TYR A 291 11.30 8.22 13.40
CA TYR A 291 12.16 7.96 14.58
C TYR A 291 11.40 8.05 15.92
N LYS A 292 10.11 7.69 15.92
CA LYS A 292 9.29 7.63 17.12
C LYS A 292 9.43 6.27 17.82
N LEU A 293 9.34 6.28 19.14
CA LEU A 293 9.27 5.03 19.90
C LEU A 293 7.90 4.38 19.67
N SER A 294 7.91 3.16 19.14
CA SER A 294 6.68 2.44 18.84
C SER A 294 6.76 0.98 19.24
N LEU A 295 5.64 0.44 19.72
CA LEU A 295 5.44 -0.95 20.03
C LEU A 295 4.25 -1.47 19.21
N ILE A 296 4.46 -2.56 18.48
CA ILE A 296 3.40 -3.19 17.72
C ILE A 296 2.96 -4.47 18.43
N HIS A 297 1.65 -4.59 18.65
CA HIS A 297 1.03 -5.84 19.01
C HIS A 297 0.41 -6.45 17.76
N ILE A 298 0.98 -7.54 17.31
CA ILE A 298 0.44 -8.33 16.19
C ILE A 298 -0.01 -9.66 16.79
N SER A 299 -1.26 -10.01 16.53
CA SER A 299 -1.85 -11.29 16.92
C SER A 299 -1.20 -12.49 16.23
N GLU A 300 -0.37 -12.24 15.19
CA GLU A 300 0.39 -13.26 14.47
C GLU A 300 1.89 -12.92 14.45
N PRO A 301 2.75 -13.73 15.10
CA PRO A 301 4.20 -13.48 15.18
C PRO A 301 4.94 -13.52 13.84
N THR A 302 4.32 -14.04 12.79
CA THR A 302 4.94 -14.23 11.46
C THR A 302 5.08 -12.94 10.64
N ARG A 303 4.30 -11.89 10.92
CA ARG A 303 4.35 -10.62 10.17
C ARG A 303 5.53 -9.71 10.53
N LEU A 304 6.23 -9.97 11.63
CA LEU A 304 7.33 -9.11 12.12
C LEU A 304 8.73 -9.51 11.64
N GLN A 305 8.90 -10.61 10.94
CA GLN A 305 10.22 -11.16 10.65
C GLN A 305 11.05 -10.39 9.61
N LEU A 306 10.47 -9.39 8.93
CA LEU A 306 11.15 -8.55 7.94
C LEU A 306 11.30 -7.07 8.35
N ILE A 307 10.94 -6.71 9.58
CA ILE A 307 11.08 -5.34 10.07
C ILE A 307 12.27 -5.18 10.99
#